data_1a54d54eef5431c074e7957efafb820c
#
_entry.id   1a54d54eef5431c074e7957efafb820c
#
_cell.length_a   1.000
_cell.length_b   1.000
_cell.length_c   1.000
_cell.angle_alpha   90.00
_cell.angle_beta   90.00
_cell.angle_gamma   90.00
#
_symmetry.space_group_name_H-M   'P 1'
#
loop_
_entity.id
_entity.type
_entity.pdbx_description
1 polymer ?
#
loop_
_entity_poly.entity_id
_entity_poly.type
_entity_poly.pdbx_seq_one_letter_code
_entity_poly.pdbx_strand_id
1 'polypeptide(L)'
;MREKRRFRLIWRVAALVLFVSIWIAWTQSQQAPASLALQKIKDDLYVIALSKGVGGGNIAVYLTDEGVILVDDMFDRDYAAVMEQVKSLTIKPVKYVLNTHQHEDHAGGNAKMLGASAEVIAHRNVRSNMVRLNQPGLPRVTFSDEMDVNLGGKEVVARHYGRGHTGGDAVIYFPARKVIHTGDLFLTNPPQPFIDYANGGSALEWTSTLDEVLKLDFDVAIPGHGPVSDRAGLMKFRSNFETMRNRISGMVRGGRTKDEVAKTLVTEFGWAQGGLAVQQVDRMIAELR
;
A
#
# COMPACT_ATOMS: atom_id res chain seq x y z
N MET A 1 -41.02 -22.74 -28.65
CA MET A 1 -40.51 -23.48 -27.46
C MET A 1 -39.00 -23.26 -27.21
N ARG A 2 -38.15 -23.06 -28.23
CA ARG A 2 -36.66 -22.84 -28.05
C ARG A 2 -36.29 -21.50 -27.43
N GLU A 3 -36.99 -20.38 -27.71
CA GLU A 3 -36.72 -19.08 -27.16
C GLU A 3 -36.97 -18.95 -25.65
N LYS A 4 -38.09 -19.51 -25.18
CA LYS A 4 -38.42 -19.52 -23.73
C LYS A 4 -37.41 -20.30 -22.87
N ARG A 5 -36.72 -21.31 -23.47
CA ARG A 5 -35.65 -22.06 -22.79
C ARG A 5 -34.34 -21.23 -22.69
N ARG A 6 -33.99 -20.47 -23.74
CA ARG A 6 -32.80 -19.58 -23.72
C ARG A 6 -32.96 -18.45 -22.71
N PHE A 7 -34.15 -17.82 -22.65
CA PHE A 7 -34.43 -16.77 -21.69
C PHE A 7 -34.33 -17.28 -20.22
N ARG A 8 -34.86 -18.44 -19.93
CA ARG A 8 -34.76 -19.05 -18.58
C ARG A 8 -33.33 -19.43 -18.19
N LEU A 9 -32.49 -19.79 -19.16
CA LEU A 9 -31.09 -20.16 -18.90
C LEU A 9 -30.26 -18.88 -18.59
N ILE A 10 -30.47 -17.79 -19.33
CA ILE A 10 -29.80 -16.51 -19.10
C ILE A 10 -30.12 -15.96 -17.70
N TRP A 11 -31.37 -16.00 -17.27
CA TRP A 11 -31.78 -15.56 -15.93
C TRP A 11 -31.20 -16.43 -14.81
N ARG A 12 -31.05 -17.74 -15.05
CA ARG A 12 -30.44 -18.65 -14.06
C ARG A 12 -28.94 -18.43 -13.93
N VAL A 13 -28.24 -18.16 -15.02
CA VAL A 13 -26.80 -17.84 -14.99
C VAL A 13 -26.56 -16.45 -14.33
N ALA A 14 -27.40 -15.47 -14.67
CA ALA A 14 -27.30 -14.14 -14.05
C ALA A 14 -27.59 -14.20 -12.53
N ALA A 15 -28.58 -14.96 -12.10
CA ALA A 15 -28.87 -15.17 -10.69
C ALA A 15 -27.75 -15.91 -9.96
N LEU A 16 -27.13 -16.91 -10.61
CA LEU A 16 -25.99 -17.64 -10.01
C LEU A 16 -24.74 -16.73 -9.85
N VAL A 17 -24.46 -15.90 -10.84
CA VAL A 17 -23.34 -14.94 -10.80
C VAL A 17 -23.59 -13.91 -9.71
N LEU A 18 -24.80 -13.39 -9.56
CA LEU A 18 -25.19 -12.47 -8.48
C LEU A 18 -25.08 -13.13 -7.10
N PHE A 19 -25.53 -14.39 -6.95
CA PHE A 19 -25.42 -15.12 -5.69
C PHE A 19 -23.96 -15.41 -5.31
N VAL A 20 -23.10 -15.78 -6.26
CA VAL A 20 -21.67 -16.01 -6.04
C VAL A 20 -20.97 -14.70 -5.67
N SER A 21 -21.31 -13.58 -6.33
CA SER A 21 -20.75 -12.27 -6.03
C SER A 21 -21.16 -11.77 -4.64
N ILE A 22 -22.41 -11.96 -4.26
CA ILE A 22 -22.92 -11.62 -2.92
C ILE A 22 -22.28 -12.53 -1.86
N TRP A 23 -22.08 -13.80 -2.16
CA TRP A 23 -21.45 -14.75 -1.22
C TRP A 23 -19.96 -14.44 -1.01
N ILE A 24 -19.23 -14.07 -2.06
CA ILE A 24 -17.82 -13.64 -1.98
C ILE A 24 -17.72 -12.32 -1.20
N ALA A 25 -18.58 -11.34 -1.44
CA ALA A 25 -18.64 -10.10 -0.69
C ALA A 25 -19.00 -10.35 0.80
N TRP A 26 -19.90 -11.28 1.07
CA TRP A 26 -20.31 -11.63 2.43
C TRP A 26 -19.20 -12.38 3.19
N THR A 27 -18.44 -13.27 2.53
CA THR A 27 -17.31 -13.97 3.15
C THR A 27 -16.12 -13.04 3.42
N GLN A 28 -15.89 -12.01 2.61
CA GLN A 28 -14.88 -10.98 2.89
C GLN A 28 -15.27 -10.10 4.08
N SER A 29 -16.56 -9.82 4.28
CA SER A 29 -17.03 -9.02 5.43
C SER A 29 -17.00 -9.78 6.77
N GLN A 30 -16.81 -11.11 6.74
CA GLN A 30 -16.77 -11.99 7.93
C GLN A 30 -15.36 -12.40 8.36
N GLN A 31 -14.32 -11.89 7.71
CA GLN A 31 -12.96 -12.16 8.18
C GLN A 31 -12.77 -11.54 9.57
N ALA A 32 -12.35 -12.35 10.54
CA ALA A 32 -12.03 -11.87 11.88
C ALA A 32 -11.00 -10.73 11.80
N PRO A 33 -11.08 -9.74 12.70
CA PRO A 33 -10.09 -8.68 12.78
C PRO A 33 -8.67 -9.24 12.81
N ALA A 34 -7.74 -8.57 12.17
CA ALA A 34 -6.34 -8.97 12.15
C ALA A 34 -5.79 -9.03 13.57
N SER A 35 -4.95 -10.02 13.86
CA SER A 35 -4.16 -10.00 15.08
C SER A 35 -2.98 -9.06 14.89
N LEU A 36 -2.95 -7.96 15.63
CA LEU A 36 -1.96 -6.91 15.51
C LEU A 36 -0.88 -7.05 16.58
N ALA A 37 0.35 -6.68 16.21
CA ALA A 37 1.48 -6.56 17.11
C ALA A 37 1.96 -5.11 17.11
N LEU A 38 2.34 -4.62 18.29
CA LEU A 38 2.93 -3.32 18.51
C LEU A 38 4.44 -3.47 18.71
N GLN A 39 5.22 -2.78 17.89
CA GLN A 39 6.68 -2.77 17.96
C GLN A 39 7.18 -1.34 18.23
N LYS A 40 8.01 -1.16 19.27
CA LYS A 40 8.68 0.13 19.51
C LYS A 40 9.87 0.28 18.56
N ILE A 41 9.93 1.40 17.83
CA ILE A 41 11.03 1.73 16.90
C ILE A 41 11.97 2.76 17.50
N LYS A 42 11.42 3.81 18.10
CA LYS A 42 12.13 4.86 18.87
C LYS A 42 11.28 5.18 20.10
N ASP A 43 11.70 6.11 20.94
CA ASP A 43 11.00 6.36 22.22
C ASP A 43 9.52 6.79 22.07
N ASP A 44 9.19 7.42 20.97
CA ASP A 44 7.86 7.95 20.69
C ASP A 44 7.31 7.51 19.34
N LEU A 45 8.01 6.59 18.64
CA LEU A 45 7.63 6.06 17.34
C LEU A 45 7.48 4.55 17.41
N TYR A 46 6.31 4.05 17.03
CA TYR A 46 5.95 2.65 17.06
C TYR A 46 5.43 2.19 15.70
N VAL A 47 5.42 0.90 15.46
CA VAL A 47 4.77 0.26 14.31
C VAL A 47 3.71 -0.71 14.81
N ILE A 48 2.50 -0.58 14.27
CA ILE A 48 1.47 -1.61 14.34
C ILE A 48 1.57 -2.43 13.07
N ALA A 49 1.76 -3.73 13.22
CA ALA A 49 1.89 -4.68 12.11
C ALA A 49 1.04 -5.91 12.34
N LEU A 50 0.81 -6.69 11.29
CA LEU A 50 0.17 -7.98 11.40
C LEU A 50 1.07 -8.95 12.18
N SER A 51 0.53 -9.57 13.24
CA SER A 51 1.20 -10.67 13.93
C SER A 51 0.81 -12.03 13.37
N LYS A 52 -0.41 -12.14 12.80
CA LYS A 52 -0.92 -13.34 12.12
C LYS A 52 -2.00 -12.93 11.10
N GLY A 53 -2.10 -13.71 10.03
CA GLY A 53 -3.11 -13.50 8.99
C GLY A 53 -2.56 -12.89 7.71
N VAL A 54 -3.46 -12.57 6.79
CA VAL A 54 -3.18 -11.91 5.50
C VAL A 54 -3.93 -10.58 5.46
N GLY A 55 -3.29 -9.53 5.02
CA GLY A 55 -3.94 -8.23 4.80
C GLY A 55 -3.16 -7.08 5.44
N GLY A 56 -3.71 -6.02 5.78
CA GLY A 56 -3.25 -4.78 6.44
C GLY A 56 -1.77 -4.41 6.29
N GLY A 57 -1.51 -3.22 5.77
CA GLY A 57 -0.17 -2.65 5.74
C GLY A 57 0.34 -2.28 7.14
N ASN A 58 1.62 -2.01 7.27
CA ASN A 58 2.20 -1.49 8.51
C ASN A 58 1.69 -0.06 8.76
N ILE A 59 1.40 0.25 10.02
CA ILE A 59 1.04 1.60 10.46
C ILE A 59 2.17 2.15 11.32
N ALA A 60 2.68 3.36 11.03
CA ALA A 60 3.50 4.06 12.00
C ALA A 60 2.63 4.89 12.96
N VAL A 61 2.97 4.86 14.25
CA VAL A 61 2.31 5.62 15.33
C VAL A 61 3.31 6.56 15.93
N TYR A 62 3.18 7.86 15.70
CA TYR A 62 4.08 8.87 16.25
C TYR A 62 3.37 9.67 17.36
N LEU A 63 3.85 9.49 18.58
CA LEU A 63 3.33 10.17 19.76
C LEU A 63 3.88 11.59 19.85
N THR A 64 3.02 12.57 20.07
CA THR A 64 3.39 13.97 20.28
C THR A 64 2.77 14.53 21.55
N ASP A 65 3.14 15.75 21.92
CA ASP A 65 2.57 16.40 23.10
C ASP A 65 1.10 16.83 22.92
N GLU A 66 0.62 16.96 21.69
CA GLU A 66 -0.73 17.43 21.36
C GLU A 66 -1.65 16.34 20.78
N GLY A 67 -1.13 15.15 20.48
CA GLY A 67 -1.90 14.07 19.88
C GLY A 67 -1.02 13.03 19.22
N VAL A 68 -1.62 12.24 18.35
CA VAL A 68 -0.97 11.16 17.60
C VAL A 68 -1.02 11.48 16.11
N ILE A 69 0.09 11.23 15.41
CA ILE A 69 0.14 11.15 13.95
C ILE A 69 0.24 9.69 13.57
N LEU A 70 -0.66 9.21 12.72
CA LEU A 70 -0.57 7.89 12.09
C LEU A 70 -0.05 8.03 10.67
N VAL A 71 0.66 7.01 10.22
CA VAL A 71 0.93 6.77 8.80
C VAL A 71 0.21 5.50 8.41
N ASP A 72 -0.77 5.62 7.52
CA ASP A 72 -1.75 4.61 7.16
C ASP A 72 -2.68 4.20 8.30
N ASP A 73 -3.73 3.40 8.01
CA ASP A 73 -4.76 3.04 8.98
C ASP A 73 -5.41 1.66 8.73
N MET A 74 -4.81 0.83 7.86
CA MET A 74 -5.28 -0.50 7.50
C MET A 74 -6.68 -0.52 6.89
N PHE A 75 -7.36 -1.68 6.93
CA PHE A 75 -8.72 -1.84 6.46
C PHE A 75 -9.73 -1.25 7.44
N ASP A 76 -10.92 -0.88 6.94
CA ASP A 76 -12.04 -0.41 7.77
C ASP A 76 -12.38 -1.38 8.92
N ARG A 77 -12.33 -2.67 8.67
CA ARG A 77 -12.61 -3.71 9.68
C ARG A 77 -11.59 -3.74 10.84
N ASP A 78 -10.36 -3.28 10.59
CA ASP A 78 -9.26 -3.34 11.57
C ASP A 78 -9.20 -2.11 12.47
N TYR A 79 -9.99 -1.06 12.18
CA TYR A 79 -10.00 0.22 12.91
C TYR A 79 -10.06 0.06 14.44
N ALA A 80 -10.95 -0.82 14.95
CA ALA A 80 -11.09 -1.01 16.40
C ALA A 80 -9.81 -1.58 17.03
N ALA A 81 -9.18 -2.57 16.37
CA ALA A 81 -7.94 -3.18 16.81
C ALA A 81 -6.76 -2.19 16.72
N VAL A 82 -6.69 -1.39 15.66
CA VAL A 82 -5.68 -0.32 15.51
C VAL A 82 -5.82 0.69 16.66
N MET A 83 -7.05 1.16 16.94
CA MET A 83 -7.30 2.13 17.99
C MET A 83 -7.07 1.57 19.39
N GLU A 84 -7.21 0.26 19.60
CA GLU A 84 -6.82 -0.41 20.85
C GLU A 84 -5.31 -0.33 21.05
N GLN A 85 -4.50 -0.60 20.01
CA GLN A 85 -3.05 -0.45 20.08
C GLN A 85 -2.63 1.00 20.36
N VAL A 86 -3.24 1.98 19.68
CA VAL A 86 -2.97 3.41 19.93
C VAL A 86 -3.30 3.80 21.38
N LYS A 87 -4.46 3.37 21.89
CA LYS A 87 -4.89 3.64 23.28
C LYS A 87 -4.00 2.99 24.33
N SER A 88 -3.33 1.89 24.01
CA SER A 88 -2.35 1.27 24.93
C SER A 88 -1.11 2.15 25.14
N LEU A 89 -0.83 3.07 24.21
CA LEU A 89 0.32 3.97 24.25
C LEU A 89 -0.02 5.34 24.85
N THR A 90 -1.24 5.85 24.60
CA THR A 90 -1.63 7.20 25.02
C THR A 90 -3.14 7.38 25.04
N ILE A 91 -3.61 8.28 25.91
CA ILE A 91 -5.01 8.75 25.92
C ILE A 91 -5.27 9.90 24.92
N LYS A 92 -4.21 10.44 24.30
CA LYS A 92 -4.31 11.55 23.38
C LYS A 92 -4.97 11.10 22.07
N PRO A 93 -5.79 11.97 21.41
CA PRO A 93 -6.46 11.61 20.18
C PRO A 93 -5.50 11.50 18.99
N VAL A 94 -5.88 10.72 17.98
CA VAL A 94 -5.29 10.81 16.64
C VAL A 94 -5.71 12.15 16.04
N LYS A 95 -4.73 12.94 15.61
CA LYS A 95 -4.95 14.26 14.98
C LYS A 95 -4.81 14.19 13.47
N TYR A 96 -3.80 13.44 13.00
CA TYR A 96 -3.50 13.31 11.58
C TYR A 96 -3.32 11.84 11.20
N VAL A 97 -3.79 11.50 10.01
CA VAL A 97 -3.46 10.27 9.30
C VAL A 97 -2.85 10.67 7.96
N LEU A 98 -1.62 10.23 7.70
CA LEU A 98 -0.95 10.44 6.42
C LEU A 98 -0.98 9.14 5.64
N ASN A 99 -1.73 9.09 4.52
CA ASN A 99 -1.75 7.88 3.71
C ASN A 99 -0.57 7.86 2.74
N THR A 100 0.10 6.72 2.67
CA THR A 100 1.17 6.47 1.70
C THR A 100 0.61 6.30 0.29
N HIS A 101 -0.52 5.60 0.15
CA HIS A 101 -1.22 5.40 -1.12
C HIS A 101 -2.70 5.00 -0.87
N GLN A 102 -3.47 4.69 -1.93
CA GLN A 102 -4.93 4.53 -1.87
C GLN A 102 -5.43 3.10 -1.59
N HIS A 103 -4.60 2.08 -1.51
CA HIS A 103 -5.11 0.72 -1.30
C HIS A 103 -5.81 0.59 0.05
N GLU A 104 -6.85 -0.25 0.09
CA GLU A 104 -7.73 -0.34 1.26
C GLU A 104 -7.03 -0.88 2.51
N ASP A 105 -5.97 -1.65 2.34
CA ASP A 105 -5.14 -2.15 3.43
C ASP A 105 -4.18 -1.09 4.01
N HIS A 106 -4.19 0.13 3.47
CA HIS A 106 -3.47 1.31 3.94
C HIS A 106 -4.39 2.49 4.28
N ALA A 107 -5.47 2.67 3.53
CA ALA A 107 -6.37 3.83 3.62
C ALA A 107 -7.83 3.46 3.94
N GLY A 108 -8.11 2.19 4.25
CA GLY A 108 -9.48 1.71 4.48
C GLY A 108 -10.12 2.23 5.76
N GLY A 109 -9.32 2.56 6.77
CA GLY A 109 -9.77 3.14 8.04
C GLY A 109 -10.15 4.63 7.97
N ASN A 110 -9.79 5.32 6.88
CA ASN A 110 -9.94 6.78 6.72
C ASN A 110 -11.33 7.32 7.11
N ALA A 111 -12.40 6.64 6.68
CA ALA A 111 -13.75 7.11 6.97
C ALA A 111 -14.04 7.16 8.49
N LYS A 112 -13.56 6.17 9.23
CA LYS A 112 -13.69 6.12 10.68
C LYS A 112 -12.76 7.11 11.37
N MET A 113 -11.54 7.31 10.85
CA MET A 113 -10.61 8.33 11.37
C MET A 113 -11.17 9.74 11.21
N LEU A 114 -11.73 10.08 10.03
CA LEU A 114 -12.44 11.34 9.80
C LEU A 114 -13.65 11.50 10.72
N GLY A 115 -14.42 10.43 10.95
CA GLY A 115 -15.54 10.40 11.90
C GLY A 115 -15.11 10.62 13.35
N ALA A 116 -13.87 10.26 13.70
CA ALA A 116 -13.24 10.50 14.99
C ALA A 116 -12.51 11.84 15.08
N SER A 117 -12.72 12.75 14.10
CA SER A 117 -12.14 14.09 14.02
C SER A 117 -10.62 14.12 13.77
N ALA A 118 -10.02 13.05 13.25
CA ALA A 118 -8.69 13.09 12.68
C ALA A 118 -8.74 13.73 11.28
N GLU A 119 -7.68 14.45 10.88
CA GLU A 119 -7.55 14.94 9.52
C GLU A 119 -6.73 13.92 8.69
N VAL A 120 -7.25 13.57 7.51
CA VAL A 120 -6.59 12.65 6.58
C VAL A 120 -5.89 13.44 5.48
N ILE A 121 -4.60 13.19 5.33
CA ILE A 121 -3.69 13.87 4.41
C ILE A 121 -3.10 12.84 3.45
N ALA A 122 -3.04 13.15 2.16
CA ALA A 122 -2.43 12.27 1.16
C ALA A 122 -1.95 13.06 -0.07
N HIS A 123 -1.16 12.41 -0.91
CA HIS A 123 -0.85 12.97 -2.23
C HIS A 123 -2.14 13.11 -3.07
N ARG A 124 -2.25 14.17 -3.90
CA ARG A 124 -3.44 14.45 -4.70
C ARG A 124 -3.90 13.29 -5.58
N ASN A 125 -2.96 12.46 -6.08
CA ASN A 125 -3.27 11.31 -6.92
C ASN A 125 -3.93 10.18 -6.10
N VAL A 126 -3.59 10.03 -4.82
CA VAL A 126 -4.28 9.13 -3.89
C VAL A 126 -5.76 9.48 -3.84
N ARG A 127 -6.08 10.76 -3.55
CA ARG A 127 -7.46 11.24 -3.55
C ARG A 127 -8.16 11.01 -4.89
N SER A 128 -7.50 11.30 -6.02
CA SER A 128 -8.06 11.09 -7.36
C SER A 128 -8.36 9.61 -7.63
N ASN A 129 -7.46 8.70 -7.23
CA ASN A 129 -7.65 7.26 -7.34
C ASN A 129 -8.81 6.79 -6.45
N MET A 130 -8.90 7.24 -5.19
CA MET A 130 -10.01 6.91 -4.29
C MET A 130 -11.36 7.36 -4.85
N VAL A 131 -11.45 8.57 -5.43
CA VAL A 131 -12.67 9.05 -6.11
C VAL A 131 -13.05 8.12 -7.26
N ARG A 132 -12.11 7.77 -8.13
CA ARG A 132 -12.33 6.90 -9.28
C ARG A 132 -12.75 5.48 -8.86
N LEU A 133 -12.22 4.99 -7.75
CA LEU A 133 -12.52 3.68 -7.17
C LEU A 133 -13.76 3.69 -6.27
N ASN A 134 -14.40 4.86 -6.08
CA ASN A 134 -15.54 5.05 -5.19
C ASN A 134 -15.26 4.62 -3.73
N GLN A 135 -14.02 4.82 -3.26
CA GLN A 135 -13.63 4.51 -1.89
C GLN A 135 -14.13 5.58 -0.91
N PRO A 136 -14.57 5.20 0.30
CA PRO A 136 -14.97 6.14 1.34
C PRO A 136 -13.74 6.81 2.00
N GLY A 137 -13.98 7.86 2.80
CA GLY A 137 -12.92 8.46 3.61
C GLY A 137 -11.88 9.26 2.80
N LEU A 138 -12.37 10.03 1.81
CA LEU A 138 -11.47 10.82 0.95
C LEU A 138 -10.63 11.80 1.77
N PRO A 139 -9.29 11.86 1.56
CA PRO A 139 -8.44 12.87 2.16
C PRO A 139 -8.95 14.28 1.89
N ARG A 140 -9.06 15.11 2.93
CA ARG A 140 -9.51 16.50 2.80
C ARG A 140 -8.36 17.43 2.48
N VAL A 141 -7.17 17.13 2.99
CA VAL A 141 -5.92 17.85 2.72
C VAL A 141 -5.09 17.04 1.75
N THR A 142 -4.60 17.69 0.69
CA THR A 142 -3.75 17.02 -0.31
C THR A 142 -2.53 17.87 -0.65
N PHE A 143 -1.43 17.21 -0.99
CA PHE A 143 -0.21 17.84 -1.48
C PHE A 143 0.17 17.31 -2.87
N SER A 144 1.06 18.02 -3.57
CA SER A 144 1.57 17.63 -4.90
C SER A 144 2.97 17.04 -4.83
N ASP A 145 3.85 17.68 -4.09
CA ASP A 145 5.27 17.32 -4.04
C ASP A 145 5.67 16.97 -2.60
N GLU A 146 5.53 17.93 -1.68
CA GLU A 146 5.95 17.80 -0.29
C GLU A 146 4.98 18.55 0.62
N MET A 147 4.85 18.08 1.86
CA MET A 147 4.11 18.74 2.93
C MET A 147 4.73 18.40 4.28
N ASP A 148 4.93 19.43 5.10
CA ASP A 148 5.34 19.31 6.49
C ASP A 148 4.12 19.34 7.41
N VAL A 149 4.07 18.39 8.34
CA VAL A 149 3.07 18.33 9.41
C VAL A 149 3.76 18.51 10.74
N ASN A 150 3.43 19.62 11.42
CA ASN A 150 3.96 19.94 12.74
C ASN A 150 2.89 19.76 13.81
N LEU A 151 3.16 18.96 14.83
CA LEU A 151 2.25 18.70 15.95
C LEU A 151 3.03 18.47 17.23
N GLY A 152 2.70 19.22 18.30
CA GLY A 152 3.28 19.04 19.63
C GLY A 152 4.81 19.01 19.64
N GLY A 153 5.42 19.99 18.93
CA GLY A 153 6.88 20.13 18.83
C GLY A 153 7.59 19.10 17.95
N LYS A 154 6.86 18.32 17.17
CA LYS A 154 7.40 17.29 16.26
C LYS A 154 7.00 17.56 14.82
N GLU A 155 7.94 17.28 13.92
CA GLU A 155 7.78 17.40 12.48
C GLU A 155 7.74 16.03 11.81
N VAL A 156 6.87 15.91 10.81
CA VAL A 156 6.80 14.80 9.88
C VAL A 156 6.69 15.35 8.47
N VAL A 157 7.52 14.84 7.55
CA VAL A 157 7.54 15.27 6.16
C VAL A 157 6.92 14.18 5.29
N ALA A 158 5.86 14.53 4.56
CA ALA A 158 5.26 13.67 3.54
C ALA A 158 5.72 14.12 2.15
N ARG A 159 6.31 13.23 1.35
CA ARG A 159 6.82 13.59 0.03
C ARG A 159 6.55 12.52 -1.02
N HIS A 160 6.13 12.98 -2.21
CA HIS A 160 6.02 12.18 -3.43
C HIS A 160 7.32 12.30 -4.23
N TYR A 161 8.06 11.21 -4.35
CA TYR A 161 9.35 11.17 -5.06
C TYR A 161 9.22 10.72 -6.52
N GLY A 162 8.05 10.24 -6.91
CA GLY A 162 7.78 9.70 -8.22
C GLY A 162 6.89 8.45 -8.13
N ARG A 163 6.66 7.82 -9.26
CA ARG A 163 5.82 6.63 -9.37
C ARG A 163 6.61 5.36 -9.05
N GLY A 164 5.93 4.37 -8.52
CA GLY A 164 6.47 3.04 -8.29
C GLY A 164 5.35 2.03 -8.19
N HIS A 165 4.87 1.77 -6.98
CA HIS A 165 3.74 0.91 -6.71
C HIS A 165 2.43 1.48 -7.28
N THR A 166 2.19 2.79 -7.06
CA THR A 166 1.08 3.56 -7.63
C THR A 166 1.59 4.89 -8.21
N GLY A 167 0.68 5.71 -8.75
CA GLY A 167 0.99 7.07 -9.18
C GLY A 167 0.85 8.11 -8.06
N GLY A 168 0.54 7.69 -6.84
CA GLY A 168 0.33 8.57 -5.68
C GLY A 168 1.21 8.23 -4.49
N ASP A 169 2.19 7.36 -4.64
CA ASP A 169 3.03 6.90 -3.54
C ASP A 169 3.70 8.07 -2.81
N ALA A 170 3.58 8.07 -1.50
CA ALA A 170 4.24 9.03 -0.63
C ALA A 170 5.14 8.32 0.38
N VAL A 171 6.31 8.86 0.60
CA VAL A 171 7.20 8.47 1.70
C VAL A 171 7.02 9.45 2.83
N ILE A 172 6.83 8.91 4.03
CA ILE A 172 6.66 9.71 5.24
C ILE A 172 7.97 9.63 6.03
N TYR A 173 8.61 10.77 6.21
CA TYR A 173 9.89 10.89 6.87
C TYR A 173 9.73 11.55 8.24
N PHE A 174 10.40 10.97 9.24
CA PHE A 174 10.50 11.44 10.62
C PHE A 174 11.93 11.96 10.87
N PRO A 175 12.24 13.23 10.55
CA PRO A 175 13.63 13.72 10.52
C PRO A 175 14.34 13.53 11.86
N ALA A 176 13.72 13.92 12.97
CA ALA A 176 14.28 13.83 14.31
C ALA A 176 14.51 12.36 14.78
N ARG A 177 13.96 11.38 14.07
CA ARG A 177 14.10 9.96 14.40
C ARG A 177 14.93 9.18 13.38
N LYS A 178 15.26 9.78 12.25
CA LYS A 178 15.92 9.16 11.10
C LYS A 178 15.18 7.89 10.66
N VAL A 179 13.86 7.98 10.55
CA VAL A 179 12.97 6.88 10.16
C VAL A 179 12.16 7.32 8.96
N ILE A 180 11.98 6.41 8.00
CA ILE A 180 11.05 6.57 6.89
C ILE A 180 9.97 5.49 6.94
N HIS A 181 8.75 5.82 6.48
CA HIS A 181 7.72 4.86 6.11
C HIS A 181 7.45 5.00 4.62
N THR A 182 7.60 3.93 3.90
CA THR A 182 7.62 3.96 2.42
C THR A 182 6.32 3.52 1.78
N GLY A 183 5.36 3.03 2.59
CA GLY A 183 4.26 2.26 2.01
C GLY A 183 4.82 1.15 1.12
N ASP A 184 4.08 0.79 0.09
CA ASP A 184 4.40 -0.33 -0.79
C ASP A 184 5.49 -0.06 -1.83
N LEU A 185 6.13 1.12 -1.76
CA LEU A 185 7.40 1.32 -2.49
C LEU A 185 8.50 0.39 -2.01
N PHE A 186 8.40 -0.14 -0.78
CA PHE A 186 9.31 -1.12 -0.22
C PHE A 186 8.55 -2.20 0.55
N LEU A 187 8.87 -3.46 0.26
CA LEU A 187 8.27 -4.65 0.86
C LEU A 187 9.36 -5.60 1.36
N THR A 188 9.15 -6.18 2.53
CA THR A 188 10.06 -7.18 3.09
C THR A 188 9.44 -8.56 3.17
N ASN A 189 8.09 -8.66 3.20
CA ASN A 189 7.37 -9.92 3.18
C ASN A 189 5.91 -9.72 2.68
N PRO A 190 5.55 -10.24 1.51
CA PRO A 190 6.44 -10.84 0.52
C PRO A 190 7.32 -9.76 -0.14
N PRO A 191 8.54 -10.08 -0.54
CA PRO A 191 9.44 -9.10 -1.16
C PRO A 191 9.14 -8.85 -2.65
N GLN A 192 8.09 -9.45 -3.19
CA GLN A 192 7.68 -9.29 -4.59
C GLN A 192 6.89 -8.00 -4.76
N PRO A 193 7.35 -7.09 -5.63
CA PRO A 193 6.65 -5.85 -5.88
C PRO A 193 5.34 -6.08 -6.63
N PHE A 194 4.31 -5.32 -6.29
CA PHE A 194 3.07 -5.21 -7.04
C PHE A 194 3.02 -3.84 -7.72
N ILE A 195 2.89 -3.81 -9.06
CA ILE A 195 2.82 -2.57 -9.82
C ILE A 195 1.37 -2.32 -10.20
N ASP A 196 0.73 -1.37 -9.55
CA ASP A 196 -0.65 -1.03 -9.85
C ASP A 196 -0.73 -0.05 -11.03
N TYR A 197 -0.56 -0.59 -12.22
CA TYR A 197 -0.66 0.17 -13.47
C TYR A 197 -2.01 0.87 -13.66
N ALA A 198 -3.08 0.32 -13.09
CA ALA A 198 -4.41 0.91 -13.20
C ALA A 198 -4.51 2.22 -12.42
N ASN A 199 -3.70 2.35 -11.37
CA ASN A 199 -3.61 3.51 -10.50
C ASN A 199 -2.29 4.28 -10.69
N GLY A 200 -1.64 4.13 -11.85
CA GLY A 200 -0.48 4.93 -12.23
C GLY A 200 0.87 4.39 -11.77
N GLY A 201 0.95 3.16 -11.28
CA GLY A 201 2.23 2.52 -10.96
C GLY A 201 3.14 2.38 -12.17
N SER A 202 4.46 2.28 -11.96
CA SER A 202 5.46 2.23 -13.03
C SER A 202 6.67 1.38 -12.65
N ALA A 203 6.90 0.30 -13.40
CA ALA A 203 8.14 -0.47 -13.30
C ALA A 203 9.35 0.33 -13.78
N LEU A 204 9.15 1.21 -14.75
CA LEU A 204 10.22 2.01 -15.35
C LEU A 204 10.76 3.04 -14.35
N GLU A 205 9.87 3.73 -13.62
CA GLU A 205 10.23 4.81 -12.71
C GLU A 205 10.59 4.35 -11.29
N TRP A 206 10.15 3.17 -10.86
CA TRP A 206 10.27 2.73 -9.46
C TRP A 206 11.69 2.82 -8.91
N THR A 207 12.71 2.42 -9.68
CA THR A 207 14.10 2.50 -9.21
C THR A 207 14.60 3.93 -9.03
N SER A 208 14.26 4.85 -9.95
CA SER A 208 14.60 6.27 -9.79
C SER A 208 13.88 6.91 -8.61
N THR A 209 12.63 6.52 -8.36
CA THR A 209 11.88 6.94 -7.17
C THR A 209 12.60 6.50 -5.89
N LEU A 210 13.04 5.24 -5.82
CA LEU A 210 13.81 4.74 -4.67
C LEU A 210 15.19 5.39 -4.55
N ASP A 211 15.85 5.74 -5.66
CA ASP A 211 17.11 6.47 -5.63
C ASP A 211 16.97 7.85 -4.98
N GLU A 212 15.86 8.55 -5.22
CA GLU A 212 15.56 9.82 -4.54
C GLU A 212 15.29 9.60 -3.03
N VAL A 213 14.52 8.57 -2.66
CA VAL A 213 14.28 8.22 -1.25
C VAL A 213 15.58 7.89 -0.52
N LEU A 214 16.51 7.21 -1.18
CA LEU A 214 17.82 6.85 -0.64
C LEU A 214 18.74 8.05 -0.39
N LYS A 215 18.41 9.26 -0.82
CA LYS A 215 19.15 10.48 -0.48
C LYS A 215 18.82 11.03 0.91
N LEU A 216 17.71 10.60 1.51
CA LEU A 216 17.33 10.96 2.87
C LEU A 216 18.34 10.40 3.89
N ASP A 217 18.51 11.10 5.02
CA ASP A 217 19.30 10.63 6.16
C ASP A 217 18.42 9.81 7.10
N PHE A 218 18.35 8.50 6.89
CA PHE A 218 17.59 7.56 7.73
C PHE A 218 18.39 6.31 8.05
N ASP A 219 18.08 5.74 9.22
CA ASP A 219 18.63 4.47 9.70
C ASP A 219 17.60 3.34 9.57
N VAL A 220 16.31 3.65 9.76
CA VAL A 220 15.21 2.68 9.80
C VAL A 220 14.23 2.96 8.66
N ALA A 221 13.83 1.89 7.97
CA ALA A 221 12.81 1.91 6.94
C ALA A 221 11.64 1.00 7.34
N ILE A 222 10.45 1.58 7.49
CA ILE A 222 9.20 0.87 7.70
C ILE A 222 8.63 0.56 6.31
N PRO A 223 8.59 -0.72 5.90
CA PRO A 223 7.99 -1.12 4.62
C PRO A 223 6.47 -1.07 4.70
N GLY A 224 5.78 -1.10 3.56
CA GLY A 224 4.34 -1.25 3.55
C GLY A 224 3.91 -2.59 4.15
N HIS A 225 4.62 -3.66 3.84
CA HIS A 225 4.36 -4.99 4.38
C HIS A 225 5.63 -5.70 4.84
N GLY A 226 5.47 -6.48 5.92
CA GLY A 226 6.53 -7.31 6.48
C GLY A 226 7.35 -6.60 7.56
N PRO A 227 8.42 -7.23 8.06
CA PRO A 227 9.21 -6.70 9.15
C PRO A 227 9.88 -5.36 8.84
N VAL A 228 9.98 -4.50 9.85
CA VAL A 228 10.78 -3.26 9.79
C VAL A 228 12.22 -3.59 9.39
N SER A 229 12.80 -2.74 8.58
CA SER A 229 14.12 -2.92 7.98
C SER A 229 14.97 -1.66 8.15
N ASP A 230 16.02 -1.58 7.37
CA ASP A 230 16.99 -0.49 7.39
C ASP A 230 17.31 -0.01 5.95
N ARG A 231 18.27 0.92 5.88
CA ARG A 231 18.77 1.45 4.62
C ARG A 231 19.34 0.35 3.70
N ALA A 232 20.06 -0.62 4.26
CA ALA A 232 20.65 -1.71 3.48
C ALA A 232 19.58 -2.63 2.87
N GLY A 233 18.50 -2.90 3.62
CA GLY A 233 17.34 -3.64 3.15
C GLY A 233 16.65 -2.94 1.97
N LEU A 234 16.44 -1.61 2.07
CA LEU A 234 15.86 -0.83 0.97
C LEU A 234 16.78 -0.81 -0.27
N MET A 235 18.10 -0.64 -0.09
CA MET A 235 19.06 -0.72 -1.18
C MET A 235 19.04 -2.09 -1.87
N LYS A 236 18.96 -3.18 -1.11
CA LYS A 236 18.86 -4.54 -1.64
C LYS A 236 17.57 -4.73 -2.44
N PHE A 237 16.43 -4.27 -1.91
CA PHE A 237 15.15 -4.33 -2.62
C PHE A 237 15.23 -3.56 -3.94
N ARG A 238 15.73 -2.33 -3.92
CA ARG A 238 15.94 -1.49 -5.12
C ARG A 238 16.79 -2.20 -6.17
N SER A 239 17.91 -2.82 -5.76
CA SER A 239 18.81 -3.54 -6.68
C SER A 239 18.18 -4.80 -7.26
N ASN A 240 17.42 -5.55 -6.45
CA ASN A 240 16.67 -6.72 -6.91
C ASN A 240 15.60 -6.32 -7.92
N PHE A 241 14.88 -5.22 -7.67
CA PHE A 241 13.88 -4.69 -8.58
C PHE A 241 14.51 -4.26 -9.92
N GLU A 242 15.63 -3.56 -9.89
CA GLU A 242 16.37 -3.16 -11.09
C GLU A 242 16.82 -4.38 -11.91
N THR A 243 17.34 -5.41 -11.26
CA THR A 243 17.75 -6.67 -11.90
C THR A 243 16.56 -7.32 -12.61
N MET A 244 15.41 -7.42 -11.93
CA MET A 244 14.18 -7.95 -12.50
C MET A 244 13.73 -7.11 -13.70
N ARG A 245 13.60 -5.79 -13.53
CA ARG A 245 13.18 -4.88 -14.60
C ARG A 245 14.08 -5.00 -15.84
N ASN A 246 15.39 -4.99 -15.65
CA ASN A 246 16.36 -5.08 -16.74
C ASN A 246 16.29 -6.44 -17.46
N ARG A 247 16.11 -7.53 -16.70
CA ARG A 247 15.89 -8.87 -17.25
C ARG A 247 14.65 -8.92 -18.13
N ILE A 248 13.52 -8.42 -17.63
CA ILE A 248 12.25 -8.40 -18.36
C ILE A 248 12.35 -7.47 -19.59
N SER A 249 12.94 -6.29 -19.45
CA SER A 249 13.16 -5.37 -20.57
C SER A 249 14.02 -6.00 -21.69
N GLY A 250 15.06 -6.78 -21.33
CA GLY A 250 15.85 -7.55 -22.28
C GLY A 250 15.02 -8.61 -23.02
N MET A 251 14.14 -9.31 -22.31
CA MET A 251 13.23 -10.29 -22.89
C MET A 251 12.25 -9.64 -23.87
N VAL A 252 11.65 -8.50 -23.48
CA VAL A 252 10.70 -7.73 -24.30
C VAL A 252 11.37 -7.28 -25.59
N ARG A 253 12.56 -6.68 -25.52
CA ARG A 253 13.33 -6.28 -26.70
C ARG A 253 13.73 -7.48 -27.58
N GLY A 254 13.93 -8.65 -26.97
CA GLY A 254 14.21 -9.91 -27.68
C GLY A 254 12.96 -10.60 -28.24
N GLY A 255 11.78 -9.98 -28.16
CA GLY A 255 10.53 -10.52 -28.71
C GLY A 255 9.97 -11.73 -27.98
N ARG A 256 10.32 -11.92 -26.71
CA ARG A 256 9.80 -13.02 -25.90
C ARG A 256 8.30 -12.86 -25.63
N THR A 257 7.62 -13.99 -25.56
CA THR A 257 6.18 -14.04 -25.34
C THR A 257 5.81 -13.66 -23.90
N LYS A 258 4.55 -13.29 -23.67
CA LYS A 258 3.98 -13.05 -22.33
C LYS A 258 4.22 -14.25 -21.40
N ASP A 259 3.99 -15.48 -21.89
CA ASP A 259 4.12 -16.67 -21.08
C ASP A 259 5.57 -16.93 -20.65
N GLU A 260 6.55 -16.63 -21.52
CA GLU A 260 7.98 -16.71 -21.18
C GLU A 260 8.34 -15.68 -20.11
N VAL A 261 7.81 -14.43 -20.22
CA VAL A 261 8.01 -13.38 -19.21
C VAL A 261 7.38 -13.77 -17.89
N ALA A 262 6.12 -14.22 -17.90
CA ALA A 262 5.42 -14.68 -16.69
C ALA A 262 6.17 -15.85 -16.01
N LYS A 263 6.61 -16.82 -16.79
CA LYS A 263 7.42 -17.93 -16.29
C LYS A 263 8.72 -17.45 -15.64
N THR A 264 9.41 -16.49 -16.24
CA THR A 264 10.65 -15.92 -15.71
C THR A 264 10.41 -15.21 -14.38
N LEU A 265 9.33 -14.42 -14.24
CA LEU A 265 8.95 -13.79 -12.98
C LEU A 265 8.75 -14.81 -11.86
N VAL A 266 8.12 -15.96 -12.17
CA VAL A 266 7.92 -17.03 -11.19
C VAL A 266 9.22 -17.74 -10.87
N THR A 267 9.99 -18.18 -11.88
CA THR A 267 11.13 -19.09 -11.69
C THR A 267 12.42 -18.39 -11.28
N GLU A 268 12.68 -17.16 -11.76
CA GLU A 268 13.90 -16.41 -11.45
C GLU A 268 13.69 -15.40 -10.30
N PHE A 269 12.46 -14.86 -10.14
CA PHE A 269 12.18 -13.79 -9.18
C PHE A 269 11.19 -14.18 -8.08
N GLY A 270 10.74 -15.44 -8.05
CA GLY A 270 9.93 -15.98 -6.96
C GLY A 270 8.50 -15.43 -6.88
N TRP A 271 7.95 -14.88 -7.97
CA TRP A 271 6.59 -14.39 -7.97
C TRP A 271 5.58 -15.55 -7.86
N ALA A 272 4.46 -15.31 -7.16
CA ALA A 272 3.45 -16.32 -7.00
C ALA A 272 2.80 -16.65 -8.35
N GLN A 273 2.71 -17.94 -8.68
CA GLN A 273 2.05 -18.40 -9.90
C GLN A 273 0.56 -18.01 -9.86
N GLY A 274 0.08 -17.33 -10.91
CA GLY A 274 -1.30 -16.84 -10.98
C GLY A 274 -1.63 -15.67 -10.07
N GLY A 275 -0.65 -15.12 -9.35
CA GLY A 275 -0.83 -13.94 -8.49
C GLY A 275 -1.14 -12.66 -9.27
N LEU A 276 -1.65 -11.63 -8.57
CA LEU A 276 -1.99 -10.32 -9.14
C LEU A 276 -0.83 -9.72 -9.92
N ALA A 277 0.41 -9.89 -9.44
CA ALA A 277 1.60 -9.39 -10.10
C ALA A 277 1.81 -10.02 -11.48
N VAL A 278 1.60 -11.35 -11.62
CA VAL A 278 1.70 -12.04 -12.91
C VAL A 278 0.59 -11.63 -13.88
N GLN A 279 -0.60 -11.29 -13.36
CA GLN A 279 -1.70 -10.82 -14.20
C GLN A 279 -1.42 -9.49 -14.90
N GLN A 280 -0.46 -8.71 -14.40
CA GLN A 280 -0.09 -7.40 -14.96
C GLN A 280 1.04 -7.46 -15.99
N VAL A 281 1.49 -8.66 -16.37
CA VAL A 281 2.61 -8.86 -17.29
C VAL A 281 2.40 -8.14 -18.63
N ASP A 282 1.17 -8.11 -19.15
CA ASP A 282 0.88 -7.39 -20.40
C ASP A 282 1.21 -5.90 -20.30
N ARG A 283 0.85 -5.27 -19.18
CA ARG A 283 1.12 -3.84 -18.95
C ARG A 283 2.60 -3.58 -18.72
N MET A 284 3.28 -4.48 -17.99
CA MET A 284 4.73 -4.43 -17.81
C MET A 284 5.47 -4.54 -19.15
N ILE A 285 5.06 -5.47 -20.02
CA ILE A 285 5.62 -5.60 -21.37
C ILE A 285 5.38 -4.33 -22.19
N ALA A 286 4.18 -3.75 -22.12
CA ALA A 286 3.86 -2.53 -22.86
C ALA A 286 4.69 -1.32 -22.39
N GLU A 287 4.96 -1.21 -21.09
CA GLU A 287 5.77 -0.14 -20.53
C GLU A 287 7.27 -0.30 -20.83
N LEU A 288 7.78 -1.54 -20.88
CA LEU A 288 9.22 -1.83 -21.04
C LEU A 288 9.66 -2.02 -22.49
N ARG A 289 8.77 -1.85 -23.47
CA ARG A 289 9.10 -1.80 -24.91
C ARG A 289 9.84 -0.51 -25.24
#